data_4c69ce0fa4249346787173e39376c489
#
_entry.id   4c69ce0fa4249346787173e39376c489
#
_cell.length_a   1.000
_cell.length_b   1.000
_cell.length_c   1.000
_cell.angle_alpha   90.00
_cell.angle_beta   90.00
_cell.angle_gamma   90.00
#
_symmetry.space_group_name_H-M   'P 1'
#
loop_
_entity.id
_entity.type
_entity.pdbx_description
1 polymer ?
#
loop_
_entity_poly.entity_id
_entity_poly.type
_entity_poly.pdbx_seq_one_letter_code
_entity_poly.pdbx_strand_id
1 'polypeptide(L)'
;MPILFVAITAMLIQQTVATTAKVGIPSLIPAVAQELQFDAELVLLYTAFYAFISLLCMAGCGGVIRRFGALRTSQFGCVLMGLGLALLPFADSAVLAFLFLTLAALFISLGSTAATPASSQILATYAPSKWAPLVFSIKQTGVPAGVVISGLLLVPIAVTYGWRGALIGMAIL
;
A
#
# COMPACT_ATOMS: atom_id res chain seq x y z
N MET A 1 -16.98 -5.83 23.28
CA MET A 1 -17.31 -6.48 21.99
C MET A 1 -17.38 -5.49 20.81
N PRO A 2 -18.12 -4.35 20.83
CA PRO A 2 -18.21 -3.47 19.66
C PRO A 2 -16.86 -2.86 19.22
N ILE A 3 -16.03 -2.45 20.16
CA ILE A 3 -14.71 -1.84 19.87
C ILE A 3 -13.78 -2.83 19.15
N LEU A 4 -13.76 -4.10 19.56
CA LEU A 4 -12.97 -5.13 18.90
C LEU A 4 -13.41 -5.35 17.44
N PHE A 5 -14.72 -5.39 17.21
CA PHE A 5 -15.26 -5.55 15.86
C PHE A 5 -14.86 -4.38 14.95
N VAL A 6 -14.99 -3.15 15.44
CA VAL A 6 -14.56 -1.94 14.72
C VAL A 6 -13.04 -1.99 14.43
N ALA A 7 -12.24 -2.38 15.42
CA ALA A 7 -10.79 -2.50 15.22
C ALA A 7 -10.41 -3.56 14.18
N ILE A 8 -11.06 -4.74 14.20
CA ILE A 8 -10.82 -5.79 13.21
C ILE A 8 -11.18 -5.30 11.80
N THR A 9 -12.37 -4.71 11.63
CA THR A 9 -12.83 -4.21 10.33
C THR A 9 -11.93 -3.12 9.80
N ALA A 10 -11.57 -2.13 10.63
CA ALA A 10 -10.69 -1.05 10.23
C ALA A 10 -9.29 -1.55 9.81
N MET A 11 -8.72 -2.49 10.59
CA MET A 11 -7.39 -3.03 10.28
C MET A 11 -7.41 -4.01 9.10
N LEU A 12 -8.50 -4.70 8.85
CA LEU A 12 -8.71 -5.51 7.65
C LEU A 12 -8.78 -4.62 6.40
N ILE A 13 -9.58 -3.56 6.44
CA ILE A 13 -9.68 -2.57 5.33
C ILE A 13 -8.30 -1.95 5.08
N GLN A 14 -7.63 -1.48 6.12
CA GLN A 14 -6.29 -0.91 5.98
C GLN A 14 -5.30 -1.90 5.35
N GLN A 15 -5.29 -3.16 5.78
CA GLN A 15 -4.42 -4.20 5.20
C GLN A 15 -4.73 -4.45 3.73
N THR A 16 -6.01 -4.46 3.37
CA THR A 16 -6.48 -4.60 1.99
C THR A 16 -6.01 -3.43 1.13
N VAL A 17 -6.25 -2.19 1.56
CA VAL A 17 -5.83 -0.98 0.85
C VAL A 17 -4.30 -0.93 0.71
N ALA A 18 -3.56 -1.22 1.78
CA ALA A 18 -2.09 -1.24 1.74
C ALA A 18 -1.55 -2.27 0.73
N THR A 19 -2.18 -3.44 0.63
CA THR A 19 -1.78 -4.45 -0.34
C THR A 19 -2.17 -4.04 -1.76
N THR A 20 -3.35 -3.48 -1.94
CA THR A 20 -3.79 -2.95 -3.25
C THR A 20 -2.84 -1.85 -3.74
N ALA A 21 -2.41 -0.93 -2.87
CA ALA A 21 -1.42 0.10 -3.21
C ALA A 21 -0.06 -0.51 -3.61
N LYS A 22 0.41 -1.50 -2.86
CA LYS A 22 1.67 -2.19 -3.11
C LYS A 22 1.70 -2.92 -4.46
N VAL A 23 0.60 -3.61 -4.80
CA VAL A 23 0.50 -4.45 -6.01
C VAL A 23 0.00 -3.65 -7.21
N GLY A 24 -0.76 -2.59 -6.98
CA GLY A 24 -1.42 -1.80 -8.03
C GLY A 24 -0.46 -1.15 -9.00
N ILE A 25 0.58 -0.46 -8.53
CA ILE A 25 1.57 0.16 -9.43
C ILE A 25 2.25 -0.88 -10.32
N PRO A 26 2.86 -1.96 -9.79
CA PRO A 26 3.45 -3.00 -10.64
C PRO A 26 2.49 -3.56 -11.69
N SER A 27 1.21 -3.72 -11.35
CA SER A 27 0.19 -4.23 -12.28
C SER A 27 -0.11 -3.26 -13.44
N LEU A 28 0.10 -1.96 -13.25
CA LEU A 28 -0.18 -0.92 -14.24
C LEU A 28 1.06 -0.47 -15.02
N ILE A 29 2.28 -0.78 -14.58
CA ILE A 29 3.52 -0.39 -15.26
C ILE A 29 3.53 -0.76 -16.75
N PRO A 30 3.05 -1.95 -17.19
CA PRO A 30 3.02 -2.25 -18.60
C PRO A 30 2.18 -1.27 -19.44
N ALA A 31 1.03 -0.81 -18.92
CA ALA A 31 0.19 0.18 -19.57
C ALA A 31 0.84 1.57 -19.60
N VAL A 32 1.48 1.97 -18.50
CA VAL A 32 2.25 3.22 -18.39
C VAL A 32 3.44 3.21 -19.36
N ALA A 33 4.16 2.10 -19.43
CA ALA A 33 5.32 1.92 -20.29
C ALA A 33 4.96 2.03 -21.78
N GLN A 34 3.82 1.46 -22.19
CA GLN A 34 3.33 1.58 -23.56
C GLN A 34 2.98 3.02 -23.94
N GLU A 35 2.34 3.78 -23.04
CA GLU A 35 1.94 5.16 -23.32
C GLU A 35 3.14 6.12 -23.31
N LEU A 36 4.04 6.00 -22.34
CA LEU A 36 5.17 6.90 -22.16
C LEU A 36 6.46 6.43 -22.84
N GLN A 37 6.40 5.33 -23.60
CA GLN A 37 7.50 4.80 -24.42
C GLN A 37 8.79 4.54 -23.62
N PHE A 38 8.68 3.89 -22.46
CA PHE A 38 9.81 3.42 -21.67
C PHE A 38 9.82 1.88 -21.52
N ASP A 39 10.93 1.35 -21.05
CA ASP A 39 11.08 -0.09 -20.88
C ASP A 39 10.24 -0.60 -19.71
N ALA A 40 9.35 -1.58 -19.95
CA ALA A 40 8.54 -2.22 -18.92
C ALA A 40 9.38 -2.98 -17.87
N GLU A 41 10.67 -3.26 -18.16
CA GLU A 41 11.58 -3.86 -17.17
C GLU A 41 11.86 -2.95 -15.96
N LEU A 42 11.52 -1.66 -16.04
CA LEU A 42 11.54 -0.76 -14.88
C LEU A 42 10.65 -1.24 -13.72
N VAL A 43 9.69 -2.16 -13.96
CA VAL A 43 8.95 -2.84 -12.89
C VAL A 43 9.88 -3.59 -11.93
N LEU A 44 10.95 -4.19 -12.45
CA LEU A 44 11.94 -4.89 -11.63
C LEU A 44 12.71 -3.92 -10.72
N LEU A 45 13.11 -2.78 -11.30
CA LEU A 45 13.80 -1.72 -10.56
C LEU A 45 12.89 -1.09 -9.49
N TYR A 46 11.63 -0.81 -9.83
CA TYR A 46 10.63 -0.35 -8.87
C TYR A 46 10.49 -1.34 -7.70
N THR A 47 10.34 -2.63 -8.01
CA THR A 47 10.12 -3.68 -7.01
C THR A 47 11.35 -3.85 -6.12
N ALA A 48 12.56 -3.83 -6.69
CA ALA A 48 13.81 -3.91 -5.96
C ALA A 48 14.01 -2.71 -5.02
N PHE A 49 13.75 -1.50 -5.52
CA PHE A 49 13.84 -0.28 -4.72
C PHE A 49 12.79 -0.26 -3.59
N TYR A 50 11.54 -0.63 -3.91
CA TYR A 50 10.49 -0.82 -2.90
C TYR A 50 10.93 -1.79 -1.79
N ALA A 51 11.47 -2.97 -2.17
CA ALA A 51 11.92 -3.98 -1.21
C ALA A 51 13.08 -3.48 -0.34
N PHE A 52 14.05 -2.78 -0.95
CA PHE A 52 15.18 -2.20 -0.23
C PHE A 52 14.75 -1.17 0.81
N ILE A 53 13.87 -0.23 0.44
CA ILE A 53 13.34 0.78 1.39
C ILE A 53 12.49 0.10 2.47
N SER A 54 11.70 -0.93 2.13
CA SER A 54 10.92 -1.70 3.11
C SER A 54 11.83 -2.36 4.16
N LEU A 55 12.97 -2.91 3.74
CA LEU A 55 13.95 -3.51 4.64
C LEU A 55 14.49 -2.48 5.65
N LEU A 56 14.90 -1.31 5.16
CA LEU A 56 15.40 -0.21 6.02
C LEU A 56 14.31 0.30 6.96
N CYS A 57 13.09 0.49 6.46
CA CYS A 57 11.95 0.95 7.24
C CYS A 57 11.59 -0.07 8.35
N MET A 58 11.63 -1.37 8.05
CA MET A 58 11.32 -2.42 9.03
C MET A 58 12.26 -2.35 10.23
N ALA A 59 13.54 -2.06 10.02
CA ALA A 59 14.51 -1.92 11.10
C ALA A 59 14.18 -0.74 12.05
N GLY A 60 13.63 0.35 11.52
CA GLY A 60 13.32 1.58 12.28
C GLY A 60 11.87 1.69 12.79
N CYS A 61 10.91 0.96 12.22
CA CYS A 61 9.48 1.17 12.45
C CYS A 61 9.06 0.99 13.92
N GLY A 62 9.71 0.10 14.68
CA GLY A 62 9.44 -0.08 16.10
C GLY A 62 9.72 1.18 16.94
N GLY A 63 10.75 1.96 16.57
CA GLY A 63 11.05 3.24 17.18
C GLY A 63 9.98 4.30 16.90
N VAL A 64 9.53 4.36 15.65
CA VAL A 64 8.46 5.27 15.22
C VAL A 64 7.15 4.98 15.95
N ILE A 65 6.76 3.70 16.02
CA ILE A 65 5.53 3.29 16.72
C ILE A 65 5.59 3.61 18.22
N ARG A 66 6.74 3.40 18.86
CA ARG A 66 6.91 3.76 20.28
C ARG A 66 6.81 5.25 20.53
N ARG A 67 7.34 6.09 19.62
CA ARG A 67 7.37 7.54 19.76
C ARG A 67 6.03 8.20 19.44
N PHE A 68 5.35 7.78 18.37
CA PHE A 68 4.14 8.42 17.85
C PHE A 68 2.85 7.66 18.16
N GLY A 69 2.96 6.41 18.59
CA GLY A 69 1.85 5.51 18.82
C GLY A 69 1.38 4.79 17.57
N ALA A 70 0.78 3.61 17.75
CA ALA A 70 0.38 2.74 16.66
C ALA A 70 -0.69 3.38 15.75
N LEU A 71 -1.69 4.06 16.32
CA LEU A 71 -2.77 4.68 15.55
C LEU A 71 -2.27 5.78 14.61
N ARG A 72 -1.46 6.70 15.12
CA ARG A 72 -0.89 7.78 14.30
C ARG A 72 0.04 7.24 13.22
N THR A 73 0.89 6.27 13.56
CA THR A 73 1.78 5.62 12.59
C THR A 73 0.97 4.97 11.47
N SER A 74 -0.13 4.32 11.79
CA SER A 74 -1.06 3.72 10.84
C SER A 74 -1.69 4.76 9.90
N GLN A 75 -2.18 5.88 10.45
CA GLN A 75 -2.75 6.99 9.68
C GLN A 75 -1.73 7.65 8.76
N PHE A 76 -0.53 7.96 9.26
CA PHE A 76 0.56 8.47 8.42
C PHE A 76 0.94 7.50 7.31
N GLY A 77 0.93 6.19 7.60
CA GLY A 77 1.16 5.17 6.59
C GLY A 77 0.14 5.23 5.44
N CYS A 78 -1.15 5.40 5.75
CA CYS A 78 -2.20 5.56 4.74
C CYS A 78 -1.98 6.82 3.89
N VAL A 79 -1.68 7.96 4.52
CA VAL A 79 -1.40 9.23 3.81
C VAL A 79 -0.20 9.08 2.87
N LEU A 80 0.89 8.47 3.33
CA LEU A 80 2.07 8.23 2.50
C LEU A 80 1.74 7.34 1.29
N MET A 81 0.97 6.27 1.49
CA MET A 81 0.56 5.40 0.37
C MET A 81 -0.30 6.16 -0.63
N GLY A 82 -1.27 6.96 -0.18
CA GLY A 82 -2.10 7.80 -1.04
C GLY A 82 -1.27 8.81 -1.84
N LEU A 83 -0.30 9.49 -1.20
CA LEU A 83 0.63 10.40 -1.88
C LEU A 83 1.46 9.67 -2.93
N GLY A 84 1.99 8.48 -2.60
CA GLY A 84 2.75 7.68 -3.55
C GLY A 84 1.96 7.29 -4.80
N LEU A 85 0.68 6.93 -4.63
CA LEU A 85 -0.22 6.62 -5.74
C LEU A 85 -0.59 7.84 -6.58
N ALA A 86 -0.75 9.00 -5.93
CA ALA A 86 -1.15 10.25 -6.58
C ALA A 86 -0.05 10.89 -7.44
N LEU A 87 1.23 10.49 -7.27
CA LEU A 87 2.34 11.10 -8.02
C LEU A 87 2.42 10.63 -9.47
N LEU A 88 2.28 9.33 -9.72
CA LEU A 88 2.50 8.75 -11.05
C LEU A 88 1.55 9.30 -12.14
N PRO A 89 0.27 9.63 -11.86
CA PRO A 89 -0.63 10.22 -12.86
C PRO A 89 -0.13 11.53 -13.49
N PHE A 90 0.79 12.26 -12.85
CA PHE A 90 1.36 13.49 -13.36
C PHE A 90 2.58 13.28 -14.28
N ALA A 91 2.91 12.03 -14.60
CA ALA A 91 4.01 11.73 -15.50
C ALA A 91 3.59 11.95 -16.96
N ASP A 92 4.26 12.90 -17.63
CA ASP A 92 4.03 13.24 -19.04
C ASP A 92 5.21 12.83 -19.93
N SER A 93 6.26 12.27 -19.34
CA SER A 93 7.46 11.80 -20.06
C SER A 93 8.09 10.61 -19.34
N ALA A 94 8.90 9.84 -20.05
CA ALA A 94 9.64 8.71 -19.48
C ALA A 94 10.53 9.10 -18.29
N VAL A 95 11.14 10.28 -18.33
CA VAL A 95 11.99 10.80 -17.22
C VAL A 95 11.14 11.09 -15.98
N LEU A 96 10.00 11.76 -16.13
CA LEU A 96 9.06 12.02 -15.03
C LEU A 96 8.45 10.73 -14.51
N ALA A 97 8.13 9.78 -15.39
CA ALA A 97 7.63 8.47 -14.98
C ALA A 97 8.65 7.73 -14.09
N PHE A 98 9.94 7.72 -14.46
CA PHE A 98 10.98 7.14 -13.63
C PHE A 98 11.11 7.82 -12.26
N LEU A 99 11.10 9.15 -12.25
CA LEU A 99 11.16 9.93 -11.00
C LEU A 99 9.97 9.64 -10.10
N PHE A 100 8.74 9.68 -10.65
CA PHE A 100 7.53 9.44 -9.87
C PHE A 100 7.37 7.98 -9.45
N LEU A 101 7.82 7.01 -10.23
CA LEU A 101 7.91 5.61 -9.82
C LEU A 101 8.85 5.43 -8.62
N THR A 102 10.00 6.09 -8.65
CA THR A 102 10.97 6.03 -7.53
C THR A 102 10.39 6.65 -6.26
N LEU A 103 9.76 7.83 -6.37
CA LEU A 103 9.08 8.48 -5.24
C LEU A 103 7.87 7.68 -4.74
N ALA A 104 7.08 7.11 -5.66
CA ALA A 104 5.97 6.24 -5.30
C ALA A 104 6.44 4.99 -4.54
N ALA A 105 7.53 4.34 -5.02
CA ALA A 105 8.14 3.23 -4.31
C ALA A 105 8.58 3.61 -2.90
N LEU A 106 9.20 4.79 -2.74
CA LEU A 106 9.61 5.32 -1.43
C LEU A 106 8.38 5.51 -0.50
N PHE A 107 7.38 6.27 -0.94
CA PHE A 107 6.23 6.59 -0.09
C PHE A 107 5.37 5.38 0.23
N ILE A 108 5.08 4.51 -0.76
CA ILE A 108 4.29 3.30 -0.54
C ILE A 108 5.04 2.31 0.36
N SER A 109 6.35 2.19 0.17
CA SER A 109 7.19 1.33 1.00
C SER A 109 7.19 1.78 2.47
N LEU A 110 7.47 3.06 2.73
CA LEU A 110 7.45 3.63 4.09
C LEU A 110 6.07 3.48 4.72
N GLY A 111 5.01 3.81 3.99
CA GLY A 111 3.64 3.75 4.48
C GLY A 111 3.18 2.33 4.80
N SER A 112 3.30 1.41 3.84
CA SER A 112 2.82 0.03 4.00
C SER A 112 3.62 -0.77 5.02
N THR A 113 4.95 -0.56 5.08
CA THR A 113 5.82 -1.28 6.01
C THR A 113 5.60 -0.85 7.46
N ALA A 114 5.41 0.44 7.72
CA ALA A 114 5.11 0.93 9.06
C ALA A 114 3.68 0.62 9.51
N ALA A 115 2.71 0.65 8.59
CA ALA A 115 1.30 0.39 8.88
C ALA A 115 1.04 -1.06 9.34
N THR A 116 1.77 -2.03 8.83
CA THR A 116 1.57 -3.46 9.13
C THR A 116 1.83 -3.79 10.63
N PRO A 117 2.99 -3.48 11.24
CA PRO A 117 3.18 -3.71 12.67
C PRO A 117 2.33 -2.78 13.55
N ALA A 118 2.07 -1.54 13.10
CA ALA A 118 1.21 -0.62 13.83
C ALA A 118 -0.22 -1.17 13.96
N SER A 119 -0.82 -1.64 12.87
CA SER A 119 -2.15 -2.26 12.89
C SER A 119 -2.21 -3.54 13.73
N SER A 120 -1.13 -4.33 13.73
CA SER A 120 -1.02 -5.51 14.59
C SER A 120 -0.98 -5.14 16.08
N GLN A 121 -0.28 -4.07 16.44
CA GLN A 121 -0.24 -3.58 17.82
C GLN A 121 -1.60 -3.05 18.27
N ILE A 122 -2.34 -2.35 17.40
CA ILE A 122 -3.72 -1.90 17.70
C ILE A 122 -4.60 -3.12 18.01
N LEU A 123 -4.58 -4.15 17.14
CA LEU A 123 -5.38 -5.35 17.36
C LEU A 123 -4.99 -6.09 18.64
N ALA A 124 -3.68 -6.19 18.96
CA ALA A 124 -3.21 -6.82 20.19
C ALA A 124 -3.75 -6.15 21.46
N THR A 125 -4.01 -4.84 21.41
CA THR A 125 -4.56 -4.09 22.54
C THR A 125 -6.02 -4.46 22.84
N TYR A 126 -6.80 -4.82 21.80
CA TYR A 126 -8.23 -5.09 21.93
C TYR A 126 -8.61 -6.57 21.86
N ALA A 127 -7.72 -7.42 21.32
CA ALA A 127 -8.00 -8.84 21.14
C ALA A 127 -7.80 -9.63 22.45
N PRO A 128 -8.85 -10.33 22.95
CA PRO A 128 -8.67 -11.27 24.05
C PRO A 128 -7.69 -12.38 23.66
N SER A 129 -6.83 -12.82 24.59
CA SER A 129 -5.78 -13.80 24.33
C SER A 129 -6.30 -15.08 23.66
N LYS A 130 -7.49 -15.54 24.05
CA LYS A 130 -8.15 -16.72 23.48
C LYS A 130 -8.45 -16.56 21.97
N TRP A 131 -8.80 -15.35 21.53
CA TRP A 131 -9.23 -15.07 20.15
C TRP A 131 -8.15 -14.39 19.30
N ALA A 132 -7.01 -14.05 19.90
CA ALA A 132 -5.92 -13.36 19.21
C ALA A 132 -5.49 -14.05 17.90
N PRO A 133 -5.26 -15.38 17.83
CA PRO A 133 -4.86 -16.02 16.58
C PRO A 133 -5.91 -15.82 15.47
N LEU A 134 -7.20 -15.94 15.80
CA LEU A 134 -8.29 -15.75 14.83
C LEU A 134 -8.36 -14.29 14.35
N VAL A 135 -8.25 -13.33 15.26
CA VAL A 135 -8.28 -11.89 14.93
C VAL A 135 -7.14 -11.52 13.98
N PHE A 136 -5.92 -12.02 14.24
CA PHE A 136 -4.80 -11.80 13.33
C PHE A 136 -4.97 -12.51 11.99
N SER A 137 -5.53 -13.72 11.96
CA SER A 137 -5.82 -14.43 10.72
C SER A 137 -6.84 -13.66 9.86
N ILE A 138 -7.91 -13.14 10.46
CA ILE A 138 -8.90 -12.30 9.76
C ILE A 138 -8.22 -11.07 9.17
N LYS A 139 -7.41 -10.34 9.95
CA LYS A 139 -6.65 -9.21 9.41
C LYS A 139 -5.80 -9.59 8.20
N GLN A 140 -5.10 -10.74 8.27
CA GLN A 140 -4.22 -11.20 7.19
C GLN A 140 -4.96 -11.57 5.90
N THR A 141 -6.27 -11.89 5.94
CA THR A 141 -7.05 -12.08 4.71
C THR A 141 -7.15 -10.81 3.85
N GLY A 142 -6.87 -9.64 4.42
CA GLY A 142 -6.72 -8.39 3.68
C GLY A 142 -5.60 -8.43 2.63
N VAL A 143 -4.56 -9.27 2.81
CA VAL A 143 -3.49 -9.41 1.82
C VAL A 143 -4.00 -10.03 0.52
N PRO A 144 -4.55 -11.26 0.51
CA PRO A 144 -5.11 -11.81 -0.72
C PRO A 144 -6.29 -10.99 -1.27
N ALA A 145 -7.11 -10.38 -0.40
CA ALA A 145 -8.19 -9.49 -0.84
C ALA A 145 -7.65 -8.29 -1.63
N GLY A 146 -6.57 -7.64 -1.17
CA GLY A 146 -5.93 -6.55 -1.89
C GLY A 146 -5.35 -6.94 -3.24
N VAL A 147 -4.78 -8.15 -3.36
CA VAL A 147 -4.29 -8.70 -4.64
C VAL A 147 -5.46 -8.90 -5.61
N VAL A 148 -6.55 -9.50 -5.13
CA VAL A 148 -7.77 -9.73 -5.94
C VAL A 148 -8.37 -8.41 -6.40
N ILE A 149 -8.49 -7.41 -5.53
CA ILE A 149 -9.00 -6.08 -5.87
C ILE A 149 -8.10 -5.42 -6.91
N SER A 150 -6.77 -5.49 -6.75
CA SER A 150 -5.84 -4.95 -7.75
C SER A 150 -6.03 -5.58 -9.12
N GLY A 151 -6.14 -6.92 -9.22
CA GLY A 151 -6.33 -7.60 -10.49
C GLY A 151 -7.72 -7.43 -11.10
N LEU A 152 -8.78 -7.57 -10.30
CA LEU A 152 -10.16 -7.59 -10.79
C LEU A 152 -10.79 -6.21 -10.97
N LEU A 153 -10.33 -5.20 -10.24
CA LEU A 153 -10.91 -3.84 -10.34
C LEU A 153 -9.94 -2.86 -10.98
N LEU A 154 -8.70 -2.80 -10.52
CA LEU A 154 -7.76 -1.77 -10.95
C LEU A 154 -7.37 -1.93 -12.43
N VAL A 155 -7.08 -3.16 -12.87
CA VAL A 155 -6.70 -3.42 -14.27
C VAL A 155 -7.86 -3.11 -15.24
N PRO A 156 -9.10 -3.57 -15.04
CA PRO A 156 -10.23 -3.18 -15.88
C PRO A 156 -10.52 -1.68 -15.87
N ILE A 157 -10.43 -1.01 -14.70
CA ILE A 157 -10.59 0.44 -14.62
C ILE A 157 -9.50 1.14 -15.45
N ALA A 158 -8.27 0.66 -15.40
CA ALA A 158 -7.18 1.22 -16.19
C ALA A 158 -7.38 1.03 -17.71
N VAL A 159 -8.00 -0.06 -18.12
CA VAL A 159 -8.35 -0.29 -19.54
C VAL A 159 -9.47 0.64 -20.02
N THR A 160 -10.47 0.93 -19.16
CA THR A 160 -11.64 1.75 -19.53
C THR A 160 -11.43 3.25 -19.35
N TYR A 161 -10.79 3.67 -18.27
CA TYR A 161 -10.61 5.07 -17.87
C TYR A 161 -9.16 5.54 -17.94
N GLY A 162 -8.28 4.69 -18.43
CA GLY A 162 -6.84 4.93 -18.42
C GLY A 162 -6.19 4.65 -17.05
N TRP A 163 -4.90 4.36 -17.08
CA TRP A 163 -4.11 4.07 -15.86
C TRP A 163 -4.04 5.26 -14.88
N ARG A 164 -4.10 6.50 -15.40
CA ARG A 164 -4.14 7.72 -14.55
C ARG A 164 -5.39 7.75 -13.69
N GLY A 165 -6.55 7.50 -14.29
CA GLY A 165 -7.83 7.45 -13.58
C GLY A 165 -7.86 6.34 -12.52
N ALA A 166 -7.31 5.17 -12.83
CA ALA A 166 -7.22 4.05 -11.91
C ALA A 166 -6.36 4.38 -10.67
N LEU A 167 -5.20 5.01 -10.86
CA LEU A 167 -4.30 5.39 -9.75
C LEU A 167 -4.88 6.52 -8.89
N ILE A 168 -5.52 7.52 -9.49
CA ILE A 168 -6.18 8.60 -8.75
C ILE A 168 -7.34 8.03 -7.91
N GLY A 169 -8.17 7.16 -8.50
CA GLY A 169 -9.24 6.49 -7.78
C GLY A 169 -8.74 5.70 -6.58
N MET A 170 -7.60 5.01 -6.73
CA MET A 170 -6.98 4.25 -5.65
C MET A 170 -6.30 5.14 -4.58
N ALA A 171 -5.83 6.32 -4.95
CA ALA A 171 -5.21 7.27 -4.01
C ALA A 171 -6.22 7.91 -3.04
N ILE A 172 -7.51 7.93 -3.43
CA ILE A 172 -8.61 8.50 -2.64
C ILE A 172 -9.18 7.50 -1.63
N LEU A 173 -9.01 6.18 -1.88
CA LEU A 173 -9.45 5.10 -0.98
C LEU A 173 -8.60 5.00 0.28
#